data_8c3c17cdc7d360727afa4413d7b0bf86
#
_entry.id   8c3c17cdc7d360727afa4413d7b0bf86
#
_cell.length_a   1.000
_cell.length_b   1.000
_cell.length_c   1.000
_cell.angle_alpha   90.00
_cell.angle_beta   90.00
_cell.angle_gamma   90.00
#
_symmetry.space_group_name_H-M   'P 1'
#
loop_
_entity.id
_entity.type
_entity.pdbx_description
1 polymer ?
#
loop_
_entity_poly.entity_id
_entity_poly.type
_entity_poly.pdbx_seq_one_letter_code
_entity_poly.pdbx_strand_id
1 'polypeptide(L)'
;MIELFLAMVEAMIAWILIAVSFTGTGLWFNKLVLKPSEITRSVLFDCFWIGLSLSLIFLQLWHFLFSINIFAVSIILLSGVSAMIANFKEISAAITLKPFQKKHLYVLASFMFFVLLVTNRIMGAVLDLDTGYFGLPIIEWYRQYPVIPGLGNLQTCFAFNQVPYLFFAMLENIPSFLPGFRAGNGILTIVLIAQILFNLVDSKENRAYKLKSIFQGILLTFLIVESLGLFANAACPENMLHCLSIFLAFKIFELLVESPDEKEKYRIFLIVSLLSASLVTIKISAAIYAIVCVITAWYNLAGESRKKSVYSLLVRLPLVLVPWIVHGVILSGYLLF
;
A
#
# COMPACT_ATOMS: atom_id res chain seq x y z
N MET A 1 30.53 0.62 9.64
CA MET A 1 29.73 -0.53 10.15
C MET A 1 28.67 -0.12 11.16
N ILE A 2 29.00 0.65 12.21
CA ILE A 2 28.04 1.14 13.23
C ILE A 2 26.96 2.03 12.58
N GLU A 3 27.33 2.97 11.71
CA GLU A 3 26.37 3.85 11.03
C GLU A 3 25.39 3.08 10.15
N LEU A 4 25.83 2.07 9.42
CA LEU A 4 24.96 1.19 8.64
C LEU A 4 23.95 0.45 9.55
N PHE A 5 24.43 -0.06 10.68
CA PHE A 5 23.56 -0.74 11.64
C PHE A 5 22.51 0.22 12.22
N LEU A 6 22.91 1.45 12.60
CA LEU A 6 21.98 2.46 13.09
C LEU A 6 20.92 2.82 12.03
N ALA A 7 21.33 3.05 10.78
CA ALA A 7 20.38 3.33 9.69
C ALA A 7 19.41 2.16 9.44
N MET A 8 19.87 0.91 9.58
CA MET A 8 18.98 -0.27 9.50
C MET A 8 17.95 -0.29 10.63
N VAL A 9 18.36 0.04 11.87
CA VAL A 9 17.45 0.12 13.03
C VAL A 9 16.43 1.24 12.84
N GLU A 10 16.84 2.40 12.36
CA GLU A 10 15.95 3.52 12.07
C GLU A 10 14.91 3.16 11.01
N ALA A 11 15.33 2.48 9.92
CA ALA A 11 14.40 1.99 8.91
C ALA A 11 13.33 1.07 9.51
N MET A 12 13.73 0.14 10.37
CA MET A 12 12.79 -0.76 11.05
C MET A 12 11.81 -0.01 11.97
N ILE A 13 12.28 0.99 12.72
CA ILE A 13 11.43 1.84 13.57
C ILE A 13 10.43 2.62 12.71
N ALA A 14 10.89 3.25 11.62
CA ALA A 14 10.02 3.95 10.68
C ALA A 14 8.97 3.01 10.09
N TRP A 15 9.35 1.78 9.72
CA TRP A 15 8.41 0.78 9.20
C TRP A 15 7.34 0.38 10.21
N ILE A 16 7.70 0.19 11.49
CA ILE A 16 6.73 -0.11 12.54
C ILE A 16 5.74 1.06 12.67
N LEU A 17 6.23 2.29 12.71
CA LEU A 17 5.39 3.48 12.83
C LEU A 17 4.43 3.63 11.65
N ILE A 18 4.89 3.46 10.43
CA ILE A 18 4.09 3.51 9.20
C ILE A 18 3.07 2.37 9.18
N ALA A 19 3.50 1.13 9.50
CA ALA A 19 2.61 -0.02 9.52
C ALA A 19 1.47 0.15 10.53
N VAL A 20 1.79 0.60 11.75
CA VAL A 20 0.80 0.90 12.78
C VAL A 20 -0.18 1.98 12.31
N SER A 21 0.34 3.06 11.72
CA SER A 21 -0.48 4.19 11.29
C SER A 21 -1.41 3.81 10.13
N PHE A 22 -0.91 3.15 9.10
CA PHE A 22 -1.76 2.75 7.97
C PHE A 22 -2.75 1.65 8.38
N THR A 23 -2.33 0.65 9.14
CA THR A 23 -3.26 -0.37 9.65
C THR A 23 -4.36 0.26 10.50
N GLY A 24 -4.02 1.21 11.38
CA GLY A 24 -4.99 1.91 12.19
C GLY A 24 -5.98 2.74 11.37
N THR A 25 -5.49 3.57 10.44
CA THR A 25 -6.35 4.37 9.54
C THR A 25 -7.29 3.47 8.73
N GLY A 26 -6.76 2.39 8.16
CA GLY A 26 -7.57 1.41 7.44
C GLY A 26 -8.57 0.67 8.34
N LEU A 27 -8.24 0.43 9.61
CA LEU A 27 -9.14 -0.19 10.58
C LEU A 27 -10.35 0.71 10.90
N TRP A 28 -10.15 2.01 11.03
CA TRP A 28 -11.25 2.96 11.14
C TRP A 28 -12.21 2.86 9.95
N PHE A 29 -11.67 2.92 8.74
CA PHE A 29 -12.48 2.79 7.53
C PHE A 29 -13.17 1.42 7.44
N ASN A 30 -12.45 0.36 7.75
CA ASN A 30 -12.98 -1.00 7.73
C ASN A 30 -14.16 -1.16 8.69
N LYS A 31 -14.07 -0.65 9.91
CA LYS A 31 -15.18 -0.69 10.88
C LYS A 31 -16.37 0.18 10.48
N LEU A 32 -16.12 1.38 9.97
CA LEU A 32 -17.18 2.32 9.61
C LEU A 32 -17.91 1.93 8.32
N VAL A 33 -17.17 1.46 7.32
CA VAL A 33 -17.66 1.30 5.95
C VAL A 33 -17.83 -0.17 5.57
N LEU A 34 -16.83 -1.01 5.83
CA LEU A 34 -16.82 -2.41 5.39
C LEU A 34 -17.49 -3.35 6.39
N LYS A 35 -17.47 -2.99 7.68
CA LYS A 35 -18.15 -3.71 8.79
C LYS A 35 -17.86 -5.21 8.78
N PRO A 36 -16.60 -5.64 8.96
CA PRO A 36 -16.24 -7.04 9.01
C PRO A 36 -16.97 -7.72 10.19
N SER A 37 -17.19 -9.02 10.08
CA SER A 37 -17.78 -9.82 11.17
C SER A 37 -16.82 -9.92 12.36
N GLU A 38 -15.53 -10.08 12.07
CA GLU A 38 -14.47 -10.20 13.06
C GLU A 38 -13.17 -9.56 12.54
N ILE A 39 -12.31 -9.08 13.47
CA ILE A 39 -10.97 -8.63 13.16
C ILE A 39 -10.03 -9.83 13.22
N THR A 40 -9.61 -10.30 12.05
CA THR A 40 -8.62 -11.36 11.89
C THR A 40 -7.28 -10.78 11.44
N ARG A 41 -6.20 -11.58 11.41
CA ARG A 41 -4.91 -11.16 10.85
C ARG A 41 -5.03 -10.76 9.38
N SER A 42 -5.78 -11.50 8.59
CA SER A 42 -6.03 -11.17 7.19
C SER A 42 -6.69 -9.79 7.06
N VAL A 43 -7.67 -9.49 7.92
CA VAL A 43 -8.32 -8.17 7.98
C VAL A 43 -7.33 -7.07 8.35
N LEU A 44 -6.35 -7.33 9.24
CA LEU A 44 -5.32 -6.33 9.58
C LEU A 44 -4.40 -6.02 8.39
N PHE A 45 -4.03 -7.02 7.59
CA PHE A 45 -3.30 -6.78 6.34
C PHE A 45 -4.15 -5.99 5.33
N ASP A 46 -5.43 -6.33 5.17
CA ASP A 46 -6.34 -5.53 4.34
C ASP A 46 -6.38 -4.07 4.81
N CYS A 47 -6.43 -3.84 6.13
CA CYS A 47 -6.42 -2.51 6.72
C CYS A 47 -5.15 -1.72 6.39
N PHE A 48 -3.97 -2.35 6.34
CA PHE A 48 -2.75 -1.67 5.94
C PHE A 48 -2.87 -1.07 4.52
N TRP A 49 -3.32 -1.86 3.55
CA TRP A 49 -3.46 -1.43 2.16
C TRP A 49 -4.57 -0.39 1.98
N ILE A 50 -5.67 -0.54 2.70
CA ILE A 50 -6.75 0.46 2.75
C ILE A 50 -6.20 1.77 3.33
N GLY A 51 -5.47 1.71 4.44
CA GLY A 51 -4.89 2.88 5.08
C GLY A 51 -3.85 3.58 4.22
N LEU A 52 -3.02 2.83 3.48
CA LEU A 52 -2.15 3.39 2.45
C LEU A 52 -2.97 4.18 1.43
N SER A 53 -4.00 3.57 0.83
CA SER A 53 -4.86 4.25 -0.17
C SER A 53 -5.52 5.52 0.38
N LEU A 54 -6.05 5.47 1.59
CA LEU A 54 -6.66 6.63 2.24
C LEU A 54 -5.65 7.74 2.51
N SER A 55 -4.44 7.37 2.91
CA SER A 55 -3.33 8.32 3.11
C SER A 55 -2.91 8.96 1.78
N LEU A 56 -2.87 8.21 0.68
CA LEU A 56 -2.58 8.75 -0.64
C LEU A 56 -3.66 9.75 -1.10
N ILE A 57 -4.93 9.45 -0.87
CA ILE A 57 -6.05 10.37 -1.17
C ILE A 57 -5.93 11.65 -0.31
N PHE A 58 -5.67 11.49 0.99
CA PHE A 58 -5.48 12.62 1.90
C PHE A 58 -4.32 13.51 1.46
N LEU A 59 -3.17 12.94 1.09
CA LEU A 59 -2.00 13.68 0.64
C LEU A 59 -2.28 14.45 -0.66
N GLN A 60 -3.04 13.89 -1.60
CA GLN A 60 -3.47 14.61 -2.79
C GLN A 60 -4.34 15.82 -2.44
N LEU A 61 -5.35 15.65 -1.58
CA LEU A 61 -6.23 16.72 -1.14
C LEU A 61 -5.47 17.80 -0.37
N TRP A 62 -4.53 17.39 0.51
CA TRP A 62 -3.67 18.29 1.26
C TRP A 62 -2.81 19.15 0.36
N HIS A 63 -2.22 18.52 -0.67
CA HIS A 63 -1.27 19.15 -1.57
C HIS A 63 -1.87 20.26 -2.45
N PHE A 64 -3.19 20.32 -2.60
CA PHE A 64 -3.83 21.46 -3.27
C PHE A 64 -3.62 22.78 -2.56
N LEU A 65 -3.54 22.78 -1.24
CA LEU A 65 -3.48 23.96 -0.42
C LEU A 65 -2.14 24.16 0.29
N PHE A 66 -1.44 23.08 0.58
CA PHE A 66 -0.25 23.09 1.41
C PHE A 66 0.84 22.19 0.82
N SER A 67 2.10 22.51 1.09
CA SER A 67 3.21 21.59 0.86
C SER A 67 3.05 20.34 1.74
N ILE A 68 3.69 19.24 1.32
CA ILE A 68 3.73 18.01 2.13
C ILE A 68 4.73 18.23 3.26
N ASN A 69 4.22 18.47 4.45
CA ASN A 69 4.98 18.89 5.62
C ASN A 69 4.67 18.03 6.85
N ILE A 70 5.30 18.35 7.96
CA ILE A 70 5.17 17.60 9.23
C ILE A 70 3.72 17.57 9.75
N PHE A 71 2.88 18.56 9.44
CA PHE A 71 1.48 18.56 9.86
C PHE A 71 0.68 17.47 9.12
N ALA A 72 0.90 17.31 7.80
CA ALA A 72 0.29 16.22 7.04
C ALA A 72 0.71 14.85 7.59
N VAL A 73 2.01 14.68 7.89
CA VAL A 73 2.56 13.48 8.54
C VAL A 73 1.87 13.23 9.88
N SER A 74 1.81 14.25 10.73
CA SER A 74 1.23 14.14 12.09
C SER A 74 -0.23 13.72 12.05
N ILE A 75 -1.03 14.25 11.13
CA ILE A 75 -2.45 13.87 10.97
C ILE A 75 -2.56 12.38 10.63
N ILE A 76 -1.77 11.88 9.66
CA ILE A 76 -1.79 10.47 9.26
C ILE A 76 -1.33 9.58 10.42
N LEU A 77 -0.22 9.92 11.07
CA LEU A 77 0.33 9.12 12.17
C LEU A 77 -0.63 9.10 13.37
N LEU A 78 -1.11 10.26 13.81
CA LEU A 78 -2.01 10.36 14.97
C LEU A 78 -3.36 9.68 14.72
N SER A 79 -3.94 9.83 13.53
CA SER A 79 -5.19 9.15 13.19
C SER A 79 -5.04 7.63 13.26
N GLY A 80 -3.96 7.10 12.70
CA GLY A 80 -3.72 5.66 12.73
C GLY A 80 -3.40 5.13 14.13
N VAL A 81 -2.51 5.79 14.87
CA VAL A 81 -2.15 5.39 16.23
C VAL A 81 -3.37 5.44 17.16
N SER A 82 -4.19 6.49 17.08
CA SER A 82 -5.43 6.58 17.87
C SER A 82 -6.39 5.44 17.57
N ALA A 83 -6.53 5.05 16.30
CA ALA A 83 -7.34 3.90 15.91
C ALA A 83 -6.80 2.58 16.48
N MET A 84 -5.48 2.38 16.47
CA MET A 84 -4.86 1.19 17.05
C MET A 84 -5.08 1.11 18.56
N ILE A 85 -4.93 2.23 19.28
CA ILE A 85 -5.19 2.31 20.73
C ILE A 85 -6.67 2.03 21.02
N ALA A 86 -7.59 2.67 20.30
CA ALA A 86 -9.03 2.49 20.51
C ALA A 86 -9.50 1.05 20.29
N ASN A 87 -8.78 0.28 19.47
CA ASN A 87 -9.14 -1.10 19.11
C ASN A 87 -8.13 -2.14 19.65
N PHE A 88 -7.29 -1.77 20.59
CA PHE A 88 -6.18 -2.59 21.08
C PHE A 88 -6.61 -4.00 21.51
N LYS A 89 -7.73 -4.13 22.22
CA LYS A 89 -8.24 -5.44 22.70
C LYS A 89 -8.56 -6.38 21.52
N GLU A 90 -9.25 -5.89 20.49
CA GLU A 90 -9.64 -6.68 19.32
C GLU A 90 -8.41 -7.06 18.48
N ILE A 91 -7.48 -6.12 18.32
CA ILE A 91 -6.21 -6.33 17.62
C ILE A 91 -5.37 -7.37 18.36
N SER A 92 -5.22 -7.23 19.67
CA SER A 92 -4.49 -8.18 20.52
C SER A 92 -5.09 -9.59 20.40
N ALA A 93 -6.41 -9.72 20.43
CA ALA A 93 -7.09 -11.01 20.22
C ALA A 93 -6.80 -11.60 18.84
N ALA A 94 -6.77 -10.77 17.80
CA ALA A 94 -6.48 -11.20 16.41
C ALA A 94 -5.03 -11.66 16.22
N ILE A 95 -4.09 -11.03 16.94
CA ILE A 95 -2.65 -11.33 16.84
C ILE A 95 -2.25 -12.48 17.77
N THR A 96 -2.99 -12.70 18.88
CA THR A 96 -2.67 -13.75 19.84
C THR A 96 -2.60 -15.09 19.13
N LEU A 97 -1.40 -15.62 19.10
CA LEU A 97 -1.11 -16.93 18.51
C LEU A 97 -1.78 -17.99 19.38
N LYS A 98 -2.62 -18.86 18.80
CA LYS A 98 -2.93 -20.17 19.37
C LYS A 98 -1.61 -20.83 19.77
N PRO A 99 -1.59 -21.86 20.67
CA PRO A 99 -0.35 -22.32 21.28
C PRO A 99 0.80 -22.37 20.26
N PHE A 100 1.91 -21.72 20.64
CA PHE A 100 3.07 -21.48 19.77
C PHE A 100 3.59 -22.82 19.21
N GLN A 101 3.49 -23.02 17.90
CA GLN A 101 3.96 -24.22 17.21
C GLN A 101 5.32 -23.94 16.57
N LYS A 102 6.14 -24.97 16.37
CA LYS A 102 7.45 -24.86 15.71
C LYS A 102 7.37 -24.14 14.33
N LYS A 103 6.25 -24.30 13.60
CA LYS A 103 6.03 -23.62 12.33
C LYS A 103 6.02 -22.07 12.46
N HIS A 104 5.55 -21.53 13.58
CA HIS A 104 5.56 -20.08 13.81
C HIS A 104 6.99 -19.56 14.01
N LEU A 105 7.87 -20.38 14.60
CA LEU A 105 9.27 -20.01 14.74
C LEU A 105 9.97 -19.91 13.37
N TYR A 106 9.70 -20.88 12.47
CA TYR A 106 10.23 -20.83 11.11
C TYR A 106 9.74 -19.60 10.35
N VAL A 107 8.45 -19.24 10.47
CA VAL A 107 7.93 -18.03 9.85
C VAL A 107 8.57 -16.79 10.41
N LEU A 108 8.71 -16.70 11.73
CA LEU A 108 9.37 -15.56 12.35
C LEU A 108 10.82 -15.44 11.90
N ALA A 109 11.57 -16.55 11.87
CA ALA A 109 12.95 -16.58 11.40
C ALA A 109 13.04 -16.17 9.91
N SER A 110 12.15 -16.69 9.06
CA SER A 110 12.07 -16.30 7.66
C SER A 110 11.73 -14.82 7.50
N PHE A 111 10.76 -14.32 8.26
CA PHE A 111 10.40 -12.92 8.25
C PHE A 111 11.57 -12.02 8.65
N MET A 112 12.26 -12.35 9.75
CA MET A 112 13.46 -11.60 10.18
C MET A 112 14.57 -11.65 9.14
N PHE A 113 14.78 -12.78 8.48
CA PHE A 113 15.72 -12.87 7.36
C PHE A 113 15.35 -11.90 6.24
N PHE A 114 14.08 -11.83 5.81
CA PHE A 114 13.64 -10.90 4.79
C PHE A 114 13.71 -9.42 5.25
N VAL A 115 13.41 -9.13 6.51
CA VAL A 115 13.60 -7.79 7.07
C VAL A 115 15.05 -7.35 6.91
N LEU A 116 16.00 -8.18 7.33
CA LEU A 116 17.43 -7.88 7.20
C LEU A 116 17.86 -7.75 5.72
N LEU A 117 17.38 -8.64 4.85
CA LEU A 117 17.68 -8.62 3.42
C LEU A 117 17.18 -7.33 2.74
N VAL A 118 15.91 -6.97 2.97
CA VAL A 118 15.32 -5.76 2.39
C VAL A 118 15.97 -4.52 2.97
N THR A 119 16.21 -4.49 4.30
CA THR A 119 16.90 -3.34 4.93
C THR A 119 18.29 -3.15 4.35
N ASN A 120 19.06 -4.23 4.19
CA ASN A 120 20.39 -4.15 3.56
C ASN A 120 20.28 -3.66 2.10
N ARG A 121 19.26 -4.11 1.35
CA ARG A 121 19.09 -3.71 -0.05
C ARG A 121 18.74 -2.24 -0.21
N ILE A 122 17.85 -1.69 0.61
CA ILE A 122 17.46 -0.27 0.54
C ILE A 122 18.62 0.68 0.94
N MET A 123 19.62 0.19 1.68
CA MET A 123 20.86 0.95 1.99
C MET A 123 21.84 0.99 0.83
N GLY A 124 21.68 0.14 -0.19
CA GLY A 124 22.58 0.06 -1.33
C GLY A 124 22.55 1.30 -2.22
N ALA A 125 23.49 1.33 -3.19
CA ALA A 125 23.51 2.39 -4.19
C ALA A 125 22.23 2.41 -5.02
N VAL A 126 21.73 3.62 -5.33
CA VAL A 126 20.64 3.81 -6.27
C VAL A 126 21.19 3.63 -7.69
N LEU A 127 20.63 2.70 -8.43
CA LEU A 127 21.04 2.39 -9.80
C LEU A 127 20.07 2.93 -10.85
N ASP A 128 18.88 3.36 -10.41
CA ASP A 128 17.85 3.92 -11.25
C ASP A 128 18.17 5.38 -11.57
N LEU A 129 18.32 5.69 -12.87
CA LEU A 129 18.64 7.05 -13.34
C LEU A 129 17.50 8.03 -13.10
N ASP A 130 16.25 7.57 -13.23
CA ASP A 130 15.05 8.38 -13.08
C ASP A 130 14.91 8.96 -11.67
N THR A 131 15.45 8.25 -10.67
CA THR A 131 15.51 8.73 -9.29
C THR A 131 16.22 10.06 -9.17
N GLY A 132 17.39 10.22 -9.76
CA GLY A 132 18.15 11.46 -9.72
C GLY A 132 17.64 12.51 -10.72
N TYR A 133 17.15 12.05 -11.88
CA TYR A 133 16.77 12.94 -12.97
C TYR A 133 15.46 13.70 -12.69
N PHE A 134 14.44 13.06 -12.13
CA PHE A 134 13.16 13.71 -11.82
C PHE A 134 12.53 13.24 -10.50
N GLY A 135 12.78 12.03 -10.02
CA GLY A 135 12.14 11.50 -8.83
C GLY A 135 12.41 12.34 -7.58
N LEU A 136 13.69 12.55 -7.24
CA LEU A 136 14.09 13.40 -6.10
C LEU A 136 13.68 14.87 -6.29
N PRO A 137 13.87 15.52 -7.47
CA PRO A 137 13.34 16.85 -7.70
C PRO A 137 11.83 16.99 -7.46
N ILE A 138 10.99 16.04 -7.92
CA ILE A 138 9.53 16.08 -7.68
C ILE A 138 9.23 16.00 -6.17
N ILE A 139 9.88 15.08 -5.45
CA ILE A 139 9.72 14.94 -4.01
C ILE A 139 10.02 16.27 -3.32
N GLU A 140 11.13 16.94 -3.71
CA GLU A 140 11.53 18.21 -3.10
C GLU A 140 10.56 19.35 -3.44
N TRP A 141 10.04 19.43 -4.68
CA TRP A 141 8.98 20.37 -5.05
C TRP A 141 7.73 20.20 -4.17
N TYR A 142 7.29 18.96 -3.95
CA TYR A 142 6.10 18.65 -3.15
C TYR A 142 6.30 18.96 -1.64
N ARG A 143 7.53 18.90 -1.15
CA ARG A 143 7.86 19.27 0.22
C ARG A 143 7.91 20.77 0.45
N GLN A 144 8.32 21.53 -0.53
CA GLN A 144 8.49 22.98 -0.40
C GLN A 144 7.23 23.77 -0.75
N TYR A 145 6.45 23.31 -1.70
CA TYR A 145 5.33 24.04 -2.26
C TYR A 145 4.05 23.21 -2.32
N PRO A 146 2.85 23.84 -2.30
CA PRO A 146 1.62 23.21 -2.77
C PRO A 146 1.73 22.92 -4.28
N VAL A 147 0.73 22.27 -4.84
CA VAL A 147 0.73 21.95 -6.28
C VAL A 147 0.95 23.22 -7.12
N ILE A 148 1.99 23.19 -7.96
CA ILE A 148 2.40 24.35 -8.76
C ILE A 148 1.76 24.26 -10.15
N PRO A 149 0.94 25.26 -10.55
CA PRO A 149 0.36 25.29 -11.88
C PRO A 149 1.43 25.33 -12.98
N GLY A 150 1.31 24.42 -13.94
CA GLY A 150 2.21 24.38 -15.10
C GLY A 150 3.64 23.93 -14.78
N LEU A 151 3.89 23.22 -13.67
CA LEU A 151 5.21 22.72 -13.32
C LEU A 151 5.84 21.87 -14.45
N GLY A 152 5.00 21.17 -15.23
CA GLY A 152 5.42 20.42 -16.41
C GLY A 152 6.03 21.26 -17.53
N ASN A 153 5.86 22.59 -17.52
CA ASN A 153 6.51 23.49 -18.49
C ASN A 153 8.01 23.68 -18.18
N LEU A 154 8.45 23.45 -16.93
CA LEU A 154 9.87 23.47 -16.59
C LEU A 154 10.57 22.21 -17.11
N GLN A 155 9.96 21.07 -16.88
CA GLN A 155 10.42 19.77 -17.34
C GLN A 155 9.23 18.83 -17.48
N THR A 156 9.08 18.18 -18.62
CA THR A 156 7.95 17.31 -18.93
C THR A 156 7.70 16.25 -17.84
N CYS A 157 8.77 15.64 -17.29
CA CYS A 157 8.66 14.63 -16.26
C CYS A 157 8.04 15.15 -14.93
N PHE A 158 8.09 16.47 -14.69
CA PHE A 158 7.46 17.07 -13.48
C PHE A 158 5.93 17.11 -13.59
N ALA A 159 5.38 16.86 -14.76
CA ALA A 159 3.95 16.69 -14.95
C ALA A 159 3.46 15.24 -14.72
N PHE A 160 4.37 14.29 -14.47
CA PHE A 160 3.99 12.93 -14.12
C PHE A 160 3.23 12.93 -12.80
N ASN A 161 1.93 12.83 -12.90
CA ASN A 161 1.02 12.88 -11.76
C ASN A 161 0.96 11.51 -11.04
N GLN A 162 2.10 11.08 -10.51
CA GLN A 162 2.25 9.79 -9.83
C GLN A 162 2.23 9.97 -8.32
N VAL A 163 1.17 9.50 -7.69
CA VAL A 163 0.91 9.69 -6.25
C VAL A 163 2.01 9.15 -5.31
N PRO A 164 2.81 8.14 -5.65
CA PRO A 164 3.93 7.72 -4.81
C PRO A 164 4.91 8.83 -4.43
N TYR A 165 5.08 9.86 -5.26
CA TYR A 165 5.96 10.99 -4.90
C TYR A 165 5.43 11.80 -3.72
N LEU A 166 4.10 11.92 -3.56
CA LEU A 166 3.49 12.52 -2.35
C LEU A 166 3.75 11.68 -1.10
N PHE A 167 3.68 10.36 -1.24
CA PHE A 167 4.01 9.43 -0.16
C PHE A 167 5.49 9.53 0.23
N PHE A 168 6.39 9.57 -0.74
CA PHE A 168 7.82 9.74 -0.46
C PHE A 168 8.10 11.11 0.18
N ALA A 169 7.48 12.18 -0.32
CA ALA A 169 7.58 13.51 0.28
C ALA A 169 7.06 13.54 1.73
N MET A 170 6.01 12.79 2.04
CA MET A 170 5.53 12.61 3.42
C MET A 170 6.61 11.95 4.29
N LEU A 171 7.22 10.88 3.81
CA LEU A 171 8.23 10.13 4.57
C LEU A 171 9.53 10.90 4.78
N GLU A 172 9.91 11.80 3.86
CA GLU A 172 11.06 12.69 4.02
C GLU A 172 10.91 13.69 5.19
N ASN A 173 9.67 13.90 5.67
CA ASN A 173 9.40 14.71 6.87
C ASN A 173 9.49 13.92 8.19
N ILE A 174 9.70 12.60 8.14
CA ILE A 174 9.98 11.80 9.33
C ILE A 174 11.47 11.91 9.61
N PRO A 175 11.90 12.43 10.77
CA PRO A 175 13.31 12.55 11.10
C PRO A 175 14.00 11.19 11.04
N SER A 176 14.89 11.00 10.07
CA SER A 176 15.62 9.75 9.83
C SER A 176 16.85 10.07 8.98
N PHE A 177 17.95 9.33 9.17
CA PHE A 177 19.10 9.38 8.26
C PHE A 177 18.83 8.67 6.92
N LEU A 178 17.74 7.92 6.85
CA LEU A 178 17.35 7.22 5.64
C LEU A 178 16.39 8.08 4.80
N PRO A 179 16.67 8.29 3.50
CA PRO A 179 15.72 8.94 2.59
C PRO A 179 14.36 8.26 2.60
N GLY A 180 13.28 9.06 2.65
CA GLY A 180 11.91 8.59 2.83
C GLY A 180 11.45 7.60 1.76
N PHE A 181 11.85 7.80 0.49
CA PHE A 181 11.51 6.87 -0.59
C PHE A 181 12.07 5.46 -0.36
N ARG A 182 13.26 5.35 0.25
CA ARG A 182 13.86 4.05 0.60
C ARG A 182 13.04 3.35 1.68
N ALA A 183 12.69 4.08 2.75
CA ALA A 183 11.85 3.57 3.81
C ALA A 183 10.47 3.16 3.25
N GLY A 184 9.89 3.96 2.36
CA GLY A 184 8.59 3.71 1.73
C GLY A 184 8.55 2.43 0.91
N ASN A 185 9.53 2.22 0.05
CA ASN A 185 9.62 0.99 -0.74
C ASN A 185 9.84 -0.24 0.14
N GLY A 186 10.70 -0.13 1.15
CA GLY A 186 10.99 -1.23 2.06
C GLY A 186 9.76 -1.69 2.83
N ILE A 187 8.96 -0.76 3.40
CA ILE A 187 7.77 -1.14 4.19
C ILE A 187 6.72 -1.86 3.34
N LEU A 188 6.45 -1.41 2.11
CA LEU A 188 5.48 -2.06 1.23
C LEU A 188 5.87 -3.51 0.94
N THR A 189 7.15 -3.73 0.63
CA THR A 189 7.72 -5.06 0.39
C THR A 189 7.61 -5.95 1.64
N ILE A 190 8.01 -5.44 2.81
CA ILE A 190 8.02 -6.22 4.06
C ILE A 190 6.60 -6.58 4.51
N VAL A 191 5.63 -5.69 4.39
CA VAL A 191 4.24 -6.00 4.74
C VAL A 191 3.66 -7.08 3.84
N LEU A 192 3.96 -7.03 2.54
CA LEU A 192 3.50 -8.05 1.61
C LEU A 192 4.17 -9.41 1.87
N ILE A 193 5.46 -9.44 2.16
CA ILE A 193 6.18 -10.65 2.58
C ILE A 193 5.59 -11.22 3.88
N ALA A 194 5.34 -10.37 4.88
CA ALA A 194 4.70 -10.77 6.12
C ALA A 194 3.33 -11.43 5.85
N GLN A 195 2.49 -10.78 5.04
CA GLN A 195 1.19 -11.31 4.67
C GLN A 195 1.27 -12.70 4.04
N ILE A 196 2.19 -12.90 3.10
CA ILE A 196 2.40 -14.20 2.44
C ILE A 196 2.85 -15.25 3.46
N LEU A 197 3.87 -14.94 4.26
CA LEU A 197 4.43 -15.88 5.24
C LEU A 197 3.40 -16.30 6.29
N PHE A 198 2.60 -15.34 6.80
CA PHE A 198 1.54 -15.66 7.76
C PHE A 198 0.41 -16.48 7.13
N ASN A 199 0.02 -16.20 5.90
CA ASN A 199 -0.99 -16.99 5.19
C ASN A 199 -0.53 -18.44 4.95
N LEU A 200 0.76 -18.66 4.68
CA LEU A 200 1.32 -20.01 4.50
C LEU A 200 1.24 -20.85 5.78
N VAL A 201 1.32 -20.23 6.97
CA VAL A 201 1.22 -20.93 8.25
C VAL A 201 -0.22 -21.23 8.65
N ASP A 202 -1.12 -20.31 8.36
CA ASP A 202 -2.55 -20.47 8.68
C ASP A 202 -3.27 -21.39 7.68
N SER A 203 -2.56 -21.93 6.69
CA SER A 203 -3.12 -22.81 5.66
C SER A 203 -3.70 -24.09 6.26
N LYS A 204 -4.97 -24.37 5.95
CA LYS A 204 -5.66 -25.62 6.28
C LYS A 204 -5.35 -26.67 5.22
N GLU A 205 -5.42 -27.96 5.55
CA GLU A 205 -5.23 -29.07 4.60
C GLU A 205 -6.43 -29.23 3.63
N ASN A 206 -6.76 -28.17 2.88
CA ASN A 206 -7.79 -28.16 1.86
C ASN A 206 -7.17 -27.83 0.49
N ARG A 207 -7.75 -28.34 -0.60
CA ARG A 207 -7.29 -28.11 -1.98
C ARG A 207 -7.19 -26.62 -2.32
N ALA A 208 -8.17 -25.80 -1.92
CA ALA A 208 -8.17 -24.36 -2.13
C ALA A 208 -6.96 -23.69 -1.45
N TYR A 209 -6.66 -24.08 -0.22
CA TYR A 209 -5.50 -23.54 0.51
C TYR A 209 -4.16 -24.00 -0.07
N LYS A 210 -4.07 -25.22 -0.60
CA LYS A 210 -2.85 -25.67 -1.32
C LYS A 210 -2.61 -24.82 -2.57
N LEU A 211 -3.66 -24.56 -3.36
CA LEU A 211 -3.57 -23.70 -4.54
C LEU A 211 -3.18 -22.27 -4.16
N LYS A 212 -3.77 -21.72 -3.08
CA LYS A 212 -3.40 -20.39 -2.54
C LYS A 212 -1.93 -20.34 -2.15
N SER A 213 -1.44 -21.37 -1.44
CA SER A 213 -0.02 -21.42 -1.02
C SER A 213 0.94 -21.47 -2.21
N ILE A 214 0.62 -22.26 -3.24
CA ILE A 214 1.41 -22.31 -4.48
C ILE A 214 1.42 -20.96 -5.18
N PHE A 215 0.25 -20.35 -5.35
CA PHE A 215 0.11 -19.03 -5.97
C PHE A 215 0.90 -17.96 -5.22
N GLN A 216 0.77 -17.94 -3.89
CA GLN A 216 1.51 -17.00 -3.02
C GLN A 216 3.02 -17.26 -3.08
N GLY A 217 3.46 -18.51 -3.15
CA GLY A 217 4.87 -18.85 -3.32
C GLY A 217 5.46 -18.32 -4.64
N ILE A 218 4.71 -18.44 -5.74
CA ILE A 218 5.12 -17.89 -7.05
C ILE A 218 5.24 -16.37 -6.97
N LEU A 219 4.22 -15.71 -6.39
CA LEU A 219 4.24 -14.25 -6.25
C LEU A 219 5.30 -13.75 -5.27
N LEU A 220 5.62 -14.53 -4.23
CA LEU A 220 6.74 -14.21 -3.33
C LEU A 220 8.08 -14.26 -4.09
N THR A 221 8.28 -15.25 -4.94
CA THR A 221 9.49 -15.35 -5.76
C THR A 221 9.62 -14.14 -6.68
N PHE A 222 8.53 -13.75 -7.36
CA PHE A 222 8.50 -12.57 -8.19
C PHE A 222 8.81 -11.29 -7.36
N LEU A 223 8.15 -11.12 -6.21
CA LEU A 223 8.36 -9.98 -5.32
C LEU A 223 9.81 -9.88 -4.84
N ILE A 224 10.43 -11.01 -4.50
CA ILE A 224 11.85 -11.03 -4.07
C ILE A 224 12.75 -10.57 -5.21
N VAL A 225 12.57 -11.09 -6.41
CA VAL A 225 13.37 -10.71 -7.59
C VAL A 225 13.24 -9.21 -7.87
N GLU A 226 12.03 -8.68 -7.90
CA GLU A 226 11.75 -7.27 -8.14
C GLU A 226 12.28 -6.38 -7.00
N SER A 227 12.03 -6.76 -5.75
CA SER A 227 12.41 -5.98 -4.57
C SER A 227 13.92 -5.96 -4.31
N LEU A 228 14.64 -6.99 -4.74
CA LEU A 228 16.10 -7.03 -4.72
C LEU A 228 16.71 -6.39 -5.98
N GLY A 229 15.87 -6.09 -6.97
CA GLY A 229 16.22 -5.45 -8.23
C GLY A 229 16.44 -3.94 -8.10
N LEU A 230 16.17 -3.20 -9.18
CA LEU A 230 16.45 -1.78 -9.30
C LEU A 230 15.55 -0.90 -8.41
N PHE A 231 14.31 -1.31 -8.17
CA PHE A 231 13.26 -0.44 -7.62
C PHE A 231 13.21 -0.37 -6.08
N ALA A 232 13.88 -1.29 -5.38
CA ALA A 232 13.82 -1.34 -3.91
C ALA A 232 14.33 -0.05 -3.23
N ASN A 233 15.31 0.60 -3.82
CA ASN A 233 15.94 1.82 -3.31
C ASN A 233 15.85 3.02 -4.27
N ALA A 234 14.91 2.97 -5.22
CA ALA A 234 14.67 4.02 -6.20
C ALA A 234 13.50 4.93 -5.79
N ALA A 235 13.57 6.22 -6.13
CA ALA A 235 12.44 7.13 -5.98
C ALA A 235 11.54 7.03 -7.22
N CYS A 236 10.85 5.88 -7.36
CA CYS A 236 10.01 5.57 -8.50
C CYS A 236 8.72 4.86 -8.06
N PRO A 237 7.63 4.90 -8.84
CA PRO A 237 6.33 4.31 -8.49
C PRO A 237 6.29 2.78 -8.61
N GLU A 238 7.25 2.15 -9.27
CA GLU A 238 7.23 0.75 -9.69
C GLU A 238 7.07 -0.22 -8.52
N ASN A 239 7.81 0.00 -7.43
CA ASN A 239 7.71 -0.89 -6.27
C ASN A 239 6.31 -0.85 -5.63
N MET A 240 5.72 0.34 -5.47
CA MET A 240 4.36 0.49 -4.95
C MET A 240 3.34 -0.14 -5.91
N LEU A 241 3.53 0.06 -7.22
CA LEU A 241 2.71 -0.54 -8.28
C LEU A 241 2.70 -2.06 -8.17
N HIS A 242 3.89 -2.69 -8.08
CA HIS A 242 4.03 -4.14 -7.99
C HIS A 242 3.42 -4.69 -6.70
N CYS A 243 3.73 -4.09 -5.55
CA CYS A 243 3.18 -4.53 -4.27
C CYS A 243 1.65 -4.48 -4.26
N LEU A 244 1.05 -3.37 -4.72
CA LEU A 244 -0.40 -3.22 -4.74
C LEU A 244 -1.07 -4.16 -5.77
N SER A 245 -0.42 -4.38 -6.92
CA SER A 245 -0.90 -5.33 -7.94
C SER A 245 -0.90 -6.76 -7.41
N ILE A 246 0.15 -7.17 -6.69
CA ILE A 246 0.23 -8.49 -6.05
C ILE A 246 -0.87 -8.63 -4.99
N PHE A 247 -1.09 -7.61 -4.18
CA PHE A 247 -2.17 -7.64 -3.19
C PHE A 247 -3.55 -7.78 -3.84
N LEU A 248 -3.82 -7.04 -4.92
CA LEU A 248 -5.06 -7.17 -5.69
C LEU A 248 -5.21 -8.59 -6.28
N ALA A 249 -4.13 -9.16 -6.81
CA ALA A 249 -4.13 -10.55 -7.27
C ALA A 249 -4.51 -11.53 -6.16
N PHE A 250 -4.03 -11.32 -4.92
CA PHE A 250 -4.45 -12.13 -3.77
C PHE A 250 -5.95 -12.02 -3.49
N LYS A 251 -6.52 -10.81 -3.53
CA LYS A 251 -7.96 -10.60 -3.30
C LYS A 251 -8.82 -11.22 -4.39
N ILE A 252 -8.40 -11.14 -5.64
CA ILE A 252 -9.08 -11.81 -6.76
C ILE A 252 -8.98 -13.33 -6.63
N PHE A 253 -7.81 -13.85 -6.25
CA PHE A 253 -7.62 -15.28 -6.03
C PHE A 253 -8.50 -15.80 -4.88
N GLU A 254 -8.57 -15.06 -3.76
CA GLU A 254 -9.45 -15.36 -2.61
C GLU A 254 -10.91 -15.45 -3.07
N LEU A 255 -11.36 -14.48 -3.85
CA LEU A 255 -12.71 -14.42 -4.38
C LEU A 255 -13.07 -15.63 -5.29
N LEU A 256 -12.13 -16.01 -6.17
CA LEU A 256 -12.36 -17.05 -7.18
C LEU A 256 -12.22 -18.47 -6.64
N VAL A 257 -11.28 -18.68 -5.69
CA VAL A 257 -10.90 -20.03 -5.23
C VAL A 257 -11.54 -20.39 -3.91
N GLU A 258 -11.63 -19.44 -2.97
CA GLU A 258 -12.19 -19.69 -1.63
C GLU A 258 -13.72 -19.57 -1.63
N SER A 259 -14.30 -18.92 -2.66
CA SER A 259 -15.77 -18.74 -2.83
C SER A 259 -16.47 -18.31 -1.55
N PRO A 260 -16.09 -17.16 -0.96
CA PRO A 260 -16.63 -16.68 0.30
C PRO A 260 -18.16 -16.39 0.21
N ASP A 261 -18.80 -16.14 1.34
CA ASP A 261 -20.21 -15.75 1.37
C ASP A 261 -20.46 -14.39 0.69
N GLU A 262 -21.72 -14.06 0.38
CA GLU A 262 -22.06 -12.82 -0.34
C GLU A 262 -21.66 -11.54 0.40
N LYS A 263 -21.64 -11.54 1.73
CA LYS A 263 -21.22 -10.41 2.54
C LYS A 263 -19.71 -10.18 2.38
N GLU A 264 -18.94 -11.25 2.43
CA GLU A 264 -17.49 -11.19 2.27
C GLU A 264 -17.10 -10.90 0.81
N LYS A 265 -17.80 -11.46 -0.20
CA LYS A 265 -17.61 -11.08 -1.61
C LYS A 265 -17.83 -9.58 -1.81
N TYR A 266 -18.88 -9.01 -1.20
CA TYR A 266 -19.13 -7.58 -1.28
C TYR A 266 -18.02 -6.75 -0.58
N ARG A 267 -17.53 -7.21 0.57
CA ARG A 267 -16.37 -6.58 1.25
C ARG A 267 -15.12 -6.61 0.37
N ILE A 268 -14.79 -7.74 -0.22
CA ILE A 268 -13.66 -7.88 -1.15
C ILE A 268 -13.84 -6.96 -2.35
N PHE A 269 -15.03 -6.89 -2.94
CA PHE A 269 -15.33 -5.98 -4.03
C PHE A 269 -15.06 -4.52 -3.66
N LEU A 270 -15.44 -4.09 -2.45
CA LEU A 270 -15.19 -2.72 -1.99
C LEU A 270 -13.69 -2.43 -1.83
N ILE A 271 -12.92 -3.38 -1.30
CA ILE A 271 -11.46 -3.29 -1.17
C ILE A 271 -10.83 -3.23 -2.57
N VAL A 272 -11.17 -4.15 -3.46
CA VAL A 272 -10.65 -4.21 -4.83
C VAL A 272 -10.95 -2.90 -5.57
N SER A 273 -12.15 -2.36 -5.45
CA SER A 273 -12.54 -1.11 -6.12
C SER A 273 -11.70 0.08 -5.64
N LEU A 274 -11.52 0.24 -4.33
CA LEU A 274 -10.72 1.31 -3.75
C LEU A 274 -9.25 1.21 -4.19
N LEU A 275 -8.66 0.02 -4.03
CA LEU A 275 -7.25 -0.19 -4.33
C LEU A 275 -6.95 -0.18 -5.83
N SER A 276 -7.88 -0.62 -6.67
CA SER A 276 -7.76 -0.50 -8.13
C SER A 276 -7.78 0.96 -8.59
N ALA A 277 -8.63 1.80 -7.99
CA ALA A 277 -8.60 3.23 -8.25
C ALA A 277 -7.26 3.86 -7.82
N SER A 278 -6.77 3.50 -6.62
CA SER A 278 -5.46 3.96 -6.15
C SER A 278 -4.31 3.47 -7.05
N LEU A 279 -4.39 2.26 -7.58
CA LEU A 279 -3.39 1.72 -8.51
C LEU A 279 -3.28 2.57 -9.79
N VAL A 280 -4.41 3.05 -10.32
CA VAL A 280 -4.42 3.97 -11.47
C VAL A 280 -3.70 5.28 -11.17
N THR A 281 -3.85 5.81 -9.95
CA THR A 281 -3.16 7.05 -9.53
C THR A 281 -1.67 6.86 -9.31
N ILE A 282 -1.21 5.63 -9.07
CA ILE A 282 0.21 5.29 -9.01
C ILE A 282 0.83 5.34 -10.41
N LYS A 283 0.20 4.65 -11.35
CA LYS A 283 0.65 4.64 -12.75
C LYS A 283 -0.53 4.32 -13.68
N ILE A 284 -0.83 5.23 -14.60
CA ILE A 284 -1.99 5.10 -15.50
C ILE A 284 -1.95 3.84 -16.36
N SER A 285 -0.74 3.33 -16.69
CA SER A 285 -0.58 2.09 -17.45
C SER A 285 -1.20 0.86 -16.75
N ALA A 286 -1.42 0.92 -15.44
CA ALA A 286 -2.09 -0.14 -14.69
C ALA A 286 -3.63 -0.10 -14.81
N ALA A 287 -4.20 0.87 -15.52
CA ALA A 287 -5.66 1.03 -15.63
C ALA A 287 -6.36 -0.23 -16.18
N ILE A 288 -5.76 -0.88 -17.17
CA ILE A 288 -6.32 -2.11 -17.76
C ILE A 288 -6.41 -3.21 -16.68
N TYR A 289 -5.32 -3.43 -15.93
CA TYR A 289 -5.31 -4.41 -14.84
C TYR A 289 -6.33 -4.07 -13.75
N ALA A 290 -6.39 -2.79 -13.34
CA ALA A 290 -7.35 -2.30 -12.37
C ALA A 290 -8.81 -2.55 -12.80
N ILE A 291 -9.14 -2.25 -14.06
CA ILE A 291 -10.47 -2.50 -14.64
C ILE A 291 -10.80 -3.99 -14.61
N VAL A 292 -9.88 -4.85 -15.03
CA VAL A 292 -10.07 -6.31 -15.00
C VAL A 292 -10.34 -6.80 -13.58
N CYS A 293 -9.60 -6.32 -12.58
CA CYS A 293 -9.82 -6.68 -11.18
C CYS A 293 -11.22 -6.26 -10.70
N VAL A 294 -11.65 -5.03 -11.00
CA VAL A 294 -12.98 -4.53 -10.61
C VAL A 294 -14.10 -5.31 -11.30
N ILE A 295 -13.98 -5.56 -12.60
CA ILE A 295 -14.96 -6.33 -13.37
C ILE A 295 -15.06 -7.76 -12.82
N THR A 296 -13.93 -8.41 -12.55
CA THR A 296 -13.90 -9.76 -12.00
C THR A 296 -14.57 -9.80 -10.63
N ALA A 297 -14.26 -8.84 -9.75
CA ALA A 297 -14.90 -8.77 -8.44
C ALA A 297 -16.40 -8.48 -8.53
N TRP A 298 -16.82 -7.59 -9.43
CA TRP A 298 -18.21 -7.27 -9.68
C TRP A 298 -19.00 -8.45 -10.24
N TYR A 299 -18.42 -9.19 -11.17
CA TYR A 299 -19.07 -10.34 -11.81
C TYR A 299 -19.39 -11.48 -10.80
N ASN A 300 -18.57 -11.61 -9.76
CA ASN A 300 -18.76 -12.61 -8.70
C ASN A 300 -19.81 -12.22 -7.66
N LEU A 301 -20.37 -11.01 -7.71
CA LEU A 301 -21.50 -10.59 -6.86
C LEU A 301 -22.83 -11.07 -7.44
N ALA A 302 -23.79 -11.35 -6.55
CA ALA A 302 -25.13 -11.75 -6.92
C ALA A 302 -26.20 -10.79 -6.35
N GLY A 303 -27.38 -10.81 -6.93
CA GLY A 303 -28.56 -10.19 -6.40
C GLY A 303 -28.44 -8.71 -6.02
N GLU A 304 -28.80 -8.41 -4.78
CA GLU A 304 -28.78 -7.05 -4.24
C GLU A 304 -27.37 -6.48 -4.06
N SER A 305 -26.39 -7.32 -3.74
CA SER A 305 -24.99 -6.92 -3.61
C SER A 305 -24.45 -6.33 -4.91
N ARG A 306 -24.81 -6.93 -6.06
CA ARG A 306 -24.43 -6.42 -7.38
C ARG A 306 -25.06 -5.05 -7.69
N LYS A 307 -26.32 -4.82 -7.29
CA LYS A 307 -26.98 -3.50 -7.47
C LYS A 307 -26.32 -2.43 -6.57
N LYS A 308 -26.07 -2.74 -5.31
CA LYS A 308 -25.38 -1.84 -4.36
C LYS A 308 -23.96 -1.51 -4.81
N SER A 309 -23.27 -2.43 -5.48
CA SER A 309 -21.90 -2.23 -5.95
C SER A 309 -21.79 -1.13 -7.00
N VAL A 310 -22.76 -1.02 -7.92
CA VAL A 310 -22.78 0.04 -8.94
C VAL A 310 -22.83 1.43 -8.28
N TYR A 311 -23.76 1.62 -7.33
CA TYR A 311 -23.83 2.87 -6.57
C TYR A 311 -22.54 3.16 -5.80
N SER A 312 -21.96 2.13 -5.20
CA SER A 312 -20.69 2.24 -4.49
C SER A 312 -19.53 2.70 -5.40
N LEU A 313 -19.45 2.18 -6.63
CA LEU A 313 -18.46 2.62 -7.62
C LEU A 313 -18.65 4.09 -7.99
N LEU A 314 -19.90 4.50 -8.28
CA LEU A 314 -20.22 5.88 -8.65
C LEU A 314 -19.82 6.90 -7.58
N VAL A 315 -19.79 6.52 -6.32
CA VAL A 315 -19.38 7.42 -5.22
C VAL A 315 -17.87 7.33 -4.97
N ARG A 316 -17.30 6.14 -4.93
CA ARG A 316 -15.92 5.93 -4.44
C ARG A 316 -14.85 6.16 -5.50
N LEU A 317 -15.11 5.79 -6.75
CA LEU A 317 -14.12 6.06 -7.80
C LEU A 317 -13.85 7.55 -7.98
N PRO A 318 -14.87 8.45 -8.03
CA PRO A 318 -14.62 9.88 -8.06
C PRO A 318 -13.81 10.40 -6.86
N LEU A 319 -14.04 9.88 -5.66
CA LEU A 319 -13.28 10.32 -4.47
C LEU A 319 -11.76 10.09 -4.62
N VAL A 320 -11.35 9.08 -5.35
CA VAL A 320 -9.94 8.79 -5.61
C VAL A 320 -9.45 9.48 -6.88
N LEU A 321 -10.21 9.37 -7.97
CA LEU A 321 -9.74 9.76 -9.30
C LEU A 321 -9.91 11.26 -9.58
N VAL A 322 -10.95 11.93 -9.03
CA VAL A 322 -11.15 13.37 -9.30
C VAL A 322 -10.02 14.21 -8.71
N PRO A 323 -9.60 14.05 -7.44
CA PRO A 323 -8.43 14.77 -6.94
C PRO A 323 -7.19 14.53 -7.80
N TRP A 324 -6.95 13.28 -8.21
CA TRP A 324 -5.81 12.94 -9.05
C TRP A 324 -5.87 13.62 -10.43
N ILE A 325 -7.03 13.58 -11.11
CA ILE A 325 -7.22 14.26 -12.39
C ILE A 325 -7.00 15.77 -12.25
N VAL A 326 -7.61 16.39 -11.23
CA VAL A 326 -7.48 17.84 -10.99
C VAL A 326 -6.02 18.20 -10.72
N HIS A 327 -5.32 17.40 -9.91
CA HIS A 327 -3.89 17.60 -9.64
C HIS A 327 -3.06 17.53 -10.93
N GLY A 328 -3.34 16.56 -11.80
CA GLY A 328 -2.68 16.44 -13.12
C GLY A 328 -2.95 17.63 -14.03
N VAL A 329 -4.20 18.12 -14.07
CA VAL A 329 -4.54 19.33 -14.84
C VAL A 329 -3.78 20.55 -14.34
N ILE A 330 -3.63 20.72 -13.04
CA ILE A 330 -2.86 21.84 -12.49
C ILE A 330 -1.38 21.72 -12.89
N LEU A 331 -0.79 20.53 -12.81
CA LEU A 331 0.63 20.32 -13.15
C LEU A 331 0.94 20.49 -14.63
N SER A 332 0.07 20.01 -15.54
CA SER A 332 0.35 19.87 -16.96
C SER A 332 -0.54 20.71 -17.87
N GLY A 333 -1.72 21.10 -17.40
CA GLY A 333 -2.79 21.67 -18.26
C GLY A 333 -3.62 20.61 -18.99
N TYR A 334 -3.31 19.32 -18.86
CA TYR A 334 -4.01 18.22 -19.53
C TYR A 334 -4.72 17.31 -18.52
N LEU A 335 -5.84 16.70 -18.93
CA LEU A 335 -6.59 15.74 -18.10
C LEU A 335 -5.78 14.47 -17.81
N LEU A 336 -5.04 14.02 -18.79
CA LEU A 336 -4.12 12.88 -18.70
C LEU A 336 -2.82 13.28 -19.38
N PHE A 337 -1.71 13.08 -18.69
CA PHE A 337 -0.39 13.44 -19.16
C PHE A 337 0.57 12.23 -19.01
#